data_76f516a9c677c1024cbefd6ede95a40f
#
_entry.id   76f516a9c677c1024cbefd6ede95a40f
#
_cell.length_a   1.000
_cell.length_b   1.000
_cell.length_c   1.000
_cell.angle_alpha   90.00
_cell.angle_beta   90.00
_cell.angle_gamma   90.00
#
_symmetry.space_group_name_H-M   'P 1'
#
loop_
_entity.id
_entity.type
_entity.pdbx_description
1 polymer ?
#
loop_
_entity_poly.entity_id
_entity_poly.type
_entity_poly.pdbx_seq_one_letter_code
_entity_poly.pdbx_strand_id
1 'polypeptide(L)' 'PGGIGTLEELADTANHFHIYKEADKRPPIIIANIDHIYDPLEKLFESWSKNEFIDPSEWKNIHFIRSFSELLPLLP' A
#
# COMPACT_ATOMS: atom_id res chain seq x y z
N PRO A 1 1.43 -0.99 16.57
CA PRO A 1 1.00 -1.24 15.48
C PRO A 1 0.07 -2.24 14.90
N GLY A 2 -0.66 -2.08 13.95
CA GLY A 2 -1.28 -3.10 13.13
C GLY A 2 -2.72 -3.44 13.40
N GLY A 3 -3.47 -2.58 14.05
CA GLY A 3 -4.89 -2.81 14.24
C GLY A 3 -5.75 -1.95 13.32
N ILE A 4 -6.98 -1.73 13.75
CA ILE A 4 -7.96 -0.93 12.99
C ILE A 4 -7.46 0.50 12.77
N GLY A 5 -6.75 1.08 13.74
CA GLY A 5 -6.17 2.42 13.59
C GLY A 5 -5.16 2.49 12.47
N THR A 6 -4.34 1.47 12.30
CA THR A 6 -3.38 1.38 11.22
C THR A 6 -4.09 1.29 9.87
N LEU A 7 -5.17 0.52 9.79
CA LEU A 7 -5.97 0.41 8.58
C LEU A 7 -6.59 1.75 8.23
N GLU A 8 -7.09 2.49 9.22
CA GLU A 8 -7.65 3.82 9.02
C GLU A 8 -6.59 4.78 8.45
N GLU A 9 -5.39 4.79 9.03
CA GLU A 9 -4.30 5.63 8.55
C GLU A 9 -3.91 5.29 7.12
N LEU A 10 -3.83 3.99 6.80
CA LEU A 10 -3.51 3.53 5.46
C LEU A 10 -4.56 3.99 4.46
N ALA A 11 -5.84 3.77 4.78
CA ALA A 11 -6.95 4.14 3.90
C ALA A 11 -6.99 5.65 3.68
N ASP A 12 -6.77 6.43 4.74
CA ASP A 12 -6.75 7.88 4.65
C ASP A 12 -5.60 8.37 3.77
N THR A 13 -4.42 7.80 3.96
CA THR A 13 -3.24 8.16 3.16
C THR A 13 -3.45 7.80 1.69
N ALA A 14 -3.95 6.60 1.41
CA ALA A 14 -4.20 6.15 0.04
C ALA A 14 -5.26 7.05 -0.63
N ASN A 15 -6.30 7.39 0.10
CA ASN A 15 -7.36 8.26 -0.41
C ASN A 15 -6.84 9.68 -0.67
N HIS A 16 -5.97 10.18 0.20
CA HIS A 16 -5.32 11.47 -0.01
C HIS A 16 -4.50 11.48 -1.28
N PHE A 17 -3.72 10.43 -1.52
CA PHE A 17 -2.91 10.30 -2.73
C PHE A 17 -3.75 10.15 -4.00
N HIS A 18 -4.95 9.63 -3.88
CA HIS A 18 -5.88 9.55 -5.01
C HIS A 18 -6.19 10.94 -5.61
N ILE A 19 -6.19 11.97 -4.77
CA ILE A 19 -6.45 13.34 -5.20
C ILE A 19 -5.29 13.91 -6.02
N TYR A 20 -4.07 13.45 -5.77
CA TYR A 20 -2.90 13.89 -6.53
C TYR A 20 -2.88 13.22 -7.90
N LYS A 21 -2.99 14.00 -8.94
CA LYS A 21 -2.99 13.48 -10.32
C LYS A 21 -1.60 13.12 -10.83
N GLU A 22 -0.56 13.63 -10.20
CA GLU A 22 0.83 13.36 -10.58
C GLU A 22 1.37 12.19 -9.77
N ALA A 23 1.19 10.97 -10.30
CA ALA A 23 1.56 9.74 -9.60
C ALA A 23 3.05 9.65 -9.27
N ASP A 24 3.90 10.24 -10.10
CA ASP A 24 5.34 10.24 -9.89
C ASP A 24 5.79 11.08 -8.70
N LYS A 25 4.94 11.96 -8.19
CA LYS A 25 5.21 12.78 -7.02
C LYS A 25 4.69 12.17 -5.72
N ARG A 26 4.01 11.04 -5.80
CA ARG A 26 3.48 10.36 -4.62
C ARG A 26 4.60 9.58 -3.93
N PRO A 27 4.80 9.77 -2.63
CA PRO A 27 5.72 8.89 -1.91
C PRO A 27 5.14 7.47 -1.89
N PRO A 28 5.99 6.43 -1.92
CA PRO A 28 5.50 5.06 -1.84
C PRO A 28 4.88 4.77 -0.48
N ILE A 29 3.81 3.98 -0.48
CA ILE A 29 3.22 3.45 0.75
C ILE A 29 3.83 2.08 0.96
N ILE A 30 4.52 1.89 2.08
CA ILE A 30 5.21 0.65 2.39
C ILE A 30 4.54 0.02 3.61
N ILE A 31 4.05 -1.20 3.44
CA ILE A 31 3.41 -1.97 4.50
C ILE A 31 4.35 -3.09 4.90
N ALA A 32 4.84 -3.02 6.13
CA ALA A 32 5.74 -4.06 6.67
C ALA A 32 4.90 -5.27 7.08
N ASN A 33 4.82 -6.26 6.20
CA ASN A 33 4.07 -7.48 6.41
C ASN A 33 4.97 -8.54 7.04
N ILE A 34 5.49 -8.22 8.22
CA ILE A 34 6.32 -9.13 8.99
C ILE A 34 5.42 -10.17 9.65
N ASP A 35 5.83 -11.43 9.61
CA ASP A 35 5.06 -12.56 10.15
C ASP A 35 3.70 -12.75 9.47
N HIS A 36 3.55 -12.27 8.24
CA HIS A 36 2.34 -12.48 7.42
C HIS A 36 1.05 -11.91 8.01
N ILE A 37 1.16 -10.95 8.92
CA ILE A 37 -0.01 -10.40 9.63
C ILE A 37 -0.95 -9.65 8.68
N TYR A 38 -0.43 -9.12 7.57
CA TYR A 38 -1.23 -8.37 6.59
C TYR A 38 -1.52 -9.14 5.32
N ASP A 39 -1.29 -10.46 5.28
CA ASP A 39 -1.61 -11.25 4.11
C ASP A 39 -3.07 -11.11 3.65
N PRO A 40 -4.08 -11.13 4.56
CA PRO A 40 -5.45 -10.92 4.13
C PRO A 40 -5.70 -9.54 3.51
N LEU A 41 -5.03 -8.51 3.99
CA LEU A 41 -5.16 -7.16 3.44
C LEU A 41 -4.55 -7.09 2.05
N GLU A 42 -3.40 -7.72 1.84
CA GLU A 42 -2.77 -7.79 0.53
C GLU A 42 -3.68 -8.47 -0.49
N LYS A 43 -4.30 -9.57 -0.09
CA LYS A 43 -5.25 -10.29 -0.94
C LYS A 43 -6.47 -9.45 -1.28
N LEU A 44 -6.96 -8.67 -0.33
CA LEU A 44 -8.08 -7.78 -0.56
C LEU A 44 -7.71 -6.72 -1.61
N PHE A 45 -6.54 -6.12 -1.49
CA PHE A 45 -6.07 -5.12 -2.44
C PHE A 45 -5.85 -5.72 -3.83
N GLU A 46 -5.33 -6.95 -3.90
CA GLU A 46 -5.18 -7.65 -5.17
C GLU A 46 -6.53 -7.88 -5.84
N SER A 47 -7.53 -8.28 -5.06
CA SER A 47 -8.89 -8.47 -5.54
C SER A 47 -9.47 -7.17 -6.08
N TRP A 48 -9.27 -6.08 -5.36
CA TRP A 48 -9.73 -4.76 -5.81
C TRP A 48 -9.04 -4.32 -7.09
N SER A 49 -7.77 -4.61 -7.23
CA SER A 49 -7.02 -4.28 -8.45
C SER A 49 -7.56 -5.06 -9.64
N LYS A 50 -7.83 -6.36 -9.47
CA LYS A 50 -8.39 -7.21 -10.52
C LYS A 50 -9.78 -6.76 -10.96
N ASN A 51 -10.57 -6.25 -10.04
CA ASN A 51 -11.94 -5.81 -10.29
C ASN A 51 -12.06 -4.31 -10.55
N GLU A 52 -10.94 -3.65 -10.74
CA GLU A 52 -10.87 -2.24 -11.09
C GLU A 52 -11.43 -1.30 -10.02
N PHE A 53 -11.43 -1.73 -8.75
CA PHE A 53 -11.79 -0.87 -7.63
C PHE A 53 -10.64 0.02 -7.17
N ILE A 54 -9.42 -0.30 -7.58
CA ILE A 54 -8.24 0.50 -7.32
C ILE A 54 -7.56 0.77 -8.66
N ASP A 55 -7.23 2.04 -8.91
CA ASP A 55 -6.49 2.42 -10.10
C ASP A 55 -5.11 1.73 -10.11
N PRO A 56 -4.67 1.18 -11.24
CA PRO A 56 -3.36 0.55 -11.33
C PRO A 56 -2.21 1.42 -10.87
N SER A 57 -2.28 2.73 -11.09
CA SER A 57 -1.22 3.65 -10.63
C SER A 57 -1.16 3.74 -9.11
N GLU A 58 -2.30 3.60 -8.43
CA GLU A 58 -2.36 3.58 -6.97
C GLU A 58 -1.84 2.27 -6.42
N TRP A 59 -2.22 1.15 -7.07
CA TRP A 59 -1.78 -0.18 -6.66
C TRP A 59 -0.27 -0.31 -6.73
N LYS A 60 0.35 0.20 -7.79
CA LYS A 60 1.80 0.16 -7.96
C LYS A 60 2.56 0.93 -6.89
N ASN A 61 1.91 1.88 -6.24
CA ASN A 61 2.51 2.69 -5.20
C ASN A 61 2.41 2.08 -3.79
N ILE A 62 1.68 0.97 -3.65
CA ILE A 62 1.53 0.27 -2.38
C ILE A 62 2.41 -0.98 -2.40
N HIS A 63 3.33 -1.06 -1.46
CA HIS A 63 4.30 -2.14 -1.40
C HIS A 63 4.19 -2.89 -0.08
N PHE A 64 3.99 -4.21 -0.18
CA PHE A 64 4.01 -5.10 0.99
C PHE A 64 5.40 -5.73 1.05
N ILE A 65 6.15 -5.44 2.10
CA ILE A 65 7.49 -6.02 2.28
C ILE A 65 7.45 -7.06 3.40
N ARG A 66 8.25 -8.10 3.27
CA ARG A 66 8.33 -9.18 4.26
C ARG A 66 9.57 -9.11 5.12
N SER A 67 10.55 -8.31 4.70
CA SER A 67 11.76 -8.07 5.48
C SER A 67 12.25 -6.65 5.20
N PHE A 68 13.04 -6.11 6.13
CA PHE A 68 13.56 -4.76 5.96
C PHE A 68 14.59 -4.65 4.83
N SER A 69 15.17 -5.77 4.38
CA SER A 69 16.06 -5.76 3.23
C SER A 69 15.33 -5.37 1.94
N GLU A 70 14.03 -5.58 1.87
CA GLU A 70 13.22 -5.20 0.71
C GLU A 70 12.94 -3.70 0.66
N LEU A 71 13.22 -2.99 1.74
CA LEU A 71 12.95 -1.55 1.85
C LEU A 71 13.90 -0.72 0.98
N LEU A 72 15.18 -1.07 0.96
CA LEU A 72 16.21 -0.27 0.29
C LEU A 72 15.92 0.01 -1.18
N PRO A 73 15.51 -0.96 -2.00
CA PRO A 73 15.18 -0.70 -3.40
C PRO A 73 14.00 0.24 -3.61
N LEU A 74 13.16 0.42 -2.58
CA LEU A 74 11.96 1.25 -2.66
C LEU A 74 12.21 2.70 -2.23
N LEU A 75 13.35 2.97 -1.61
CA LEU A 75 13.70 4.32 -1.18
C LEU A 75 14.20 5.13 -2.37
N PRO A 76 13.89 6.44 -2.40
CA PRO A 76 14.38 7.30 -3.46
C PRO A 76 15.89 7.53 -3.41
#